data_48fcd9cbcd66daf6670f8cf10722e91b
#
_entry.id   48fcd9cbcd66daf6670f8cf10722e91b
#
_cell.length_a   1.000
_cell.length_b   1.000
_cell.length_c   1.000
_cell.angle_alpha   90.00
_cell.angle_beta   90.00
_cell.angle_gamma   90.00
#
_symmetry.space_group_name_H-M   'P 1'
#
loop_
_entity.id
_entity.type
_entity.pdbx_description
1 polymer ?
#
loop_
_entity_poly.entity_id
_entity_poly.type
_entity_poly.pdbx_seq_one_letter_code
_entity_poly.pdbx_strand_id
1 'polypeptide(L)'
;MEIIESGDNFLLFNISKRIKKSPDLNDEEINDQITEMIYQKNKFDVNKKIIKEIDEKKFDDSKFKEIGKNFTENLILKSINDDTMFDNNSVKILYSLPLDSFTLISDEEKNIYLIKIKNSSQNNFNKNDENYLKFVNKMNTDKRTTILKSYDLLLNNKYKVQLNQKTIDRVKNYFKW
;
A
#
# COMPACT_ATOMS: atom_id res chain seq x y z
N MET A 1 -32.03 14.72 3.18
CA MET A 1 -31.59 15.92 3.90
C MET A 1 -30.24 15.59 4.49
N GLU A 2 -29.19 16.28 4.06
CA GLU A 2 -27.82 15.99 4.47
C GLU A 2 -27.24 17.24 5.13
N ILE A 3 -26.39 17.02 6.14
CA ILE A 3 -25.72 18.10 6.87
C ILE A 3 -24.21 17.96 6.58
N ILE A 4 -23.59 19.02 6.09
CA ILE A 4 -22.14 19.09 5.90
C ILE A 4 -21.57 20.12 6.90
N GLU A 5 -20.56 19.74 7.65
CA GLU A 5 -19.75 20.63 8.48
C GLU A 5 -18.74 21.35 7.59
N SER A 6 -18.72 22.69 7.67
CA SER A 6 -17.74 23.52 6.97
C SER A 6 -17.19 24.57 7.96
N GLY A 7 -16.10 24.22 8.63
CA GLY A 7 -15.55 25.01 9.75
C GLY A 7 -16.54 25.11 10.90
N ASP A 8 -16.82 26.30 11.38
CA ASP A 8 -17.77 26.55 12.48
C ASP A 8 -19.25 26.63 12.02
N ASN A 9 -19.53 26.34 10.75
CA ASN A 9 -20.86 26.42 10.17
C ASN A 9 -21.39 25.06 9.76
N PHE A 10 -22.72 24.88 9.88
CA PHE A 10 -23.43 23.69 9.40
C PHE A 10 -24.27 24.09 8.18
N LEU A 11 -24.03 23.40 7.06
CA LEU A 11 -24.81 23.55 5.84
C LEU A 11 -25.85 22.42 5.76
N LEU A 12 -27.11 22.82 5.79
CA LEU A 12 -28.24 21.91 5.59
C LEU A 12 -28.71 22.01 4.14
N PHE A 13 -28.71 20.89 3.40
CA PHE A 13 -29.18 20.89 2.04
C PHE A 13 -30.07 19.67 1.75
N ASN A 14 -30.94 19.85 0.76
CA ASN A 14 -31.79 18.81 0.24
C ASN A 14 -31.74 18.81 -1.28
N ILE A 15 -31.43 17.67 -1.88
CA ILE A 15 -31.41 17.51 -3.32
C ILE A 15 -32.86 17.33 -3.78
N SER A 16 -33.45 18.36 -4.33
CA SER A 16 -34.83 18.35 -4.83
C SER A 16 -34.95 17.65 -6.21
N LYS A 17 -33.89 17.73 -7.05
CA LYS A 17 -33.89 17.15 -8.40
C LYS A 17 -32.47 16.89 -8.89
N ARG A 18 -32.28 15.74 -9.54
CA ARG A 18 -31.06 15.45 -10.33
C ARG A 18 -31.40 15.54 -11.81
N ILE A 19 -30.73 16.43 -12.51
CA ILE A 19 -30.89 16.57 -13.95
C ILE A 19 -29.65 16.03 -14.61
N LYS A 20 -29.80 14.99 -15.45
CA LYS A 20 -28.71 14.54 -16.32
C LYS A 20 -28.70 15.45 -17.55
N LYS A 21 -27.65 16.24 -17.69
CA LYS A 21 -27.42 17.08 -18.86
C LYS A 21 -26.20 16.53 -19.60
N SER A 22 -26.28 16.41 -20.91
CA SER A 22 -25.07 16.09 -21.68
C SER A 22 -24.05 17.23 -21.52
N PRO A 23 -22.78 16.90 -21.34
CA PRO A 23 -21.73 17.93 -21.22
C PRO A 23 -21.68 18.76 -22.50
N ASP A 24 -21.50 20.08 -22.36
CA ASP A 24 -21.22 20.96 -23.49
C ASP A 24 -19.71 20.90 -23.77
N LEU A 25 -19.34 20.33 -24.90
CA LEU A 25 -17.92 20.19 -25.30
C LEU A 25 -17.29 21.54 -25.73
N ASN A 26 -18.07 22.62 -25.84
CA ASN A 26 -17.54 23.95 -26.07
C ASN A 26 -17.19 24.67 -24.76
N ASP A 27 -17.58 24.11 -23.61
CA ASP A 27 -17.19 24.59 -22.29
C ASP A 27 -15.75 24.13 -22.01
N GLU A 28 -14.83 25.08 -21.85
CA GLU A 28 -13.41 24.85 -21.68
C GLU A 28 -13.12 24.01 -20.41
N GLU A 29 -13.82 24.30 -19.30
CA GLU A 29 -13.66 23.55 -18.05
C GLU A 29 -14.10 22.10 -18.20
N ILE A 30 -15.20 21.85 -18.88
CA ILE A 30 -15.70 20.48 -19.16
C ILE A 30 -14.73 19.74 -20.09
N ASN A 31 -14.21 20.43 -21.10
CA ASN A 31 -13.25 19.84 -22.04
C ASN A 31 -11.94 19.44 -21.34
N ASP A 32 -11.43 20.28 -20.44
CA ASP A 32 -10.24 19.98 -19.62
C ASP A 32 -10.49 18.77 -18.70
N GLN A 33 -11.64 18.70 -18.04
CA GLN A 33 -12.01 17.56 -17.21
C GLN A 33 -12.09 16.26 -18.01
N ILE A 34 -12.71 16.30 -19.21
CA ILE A 34 -12.79 15.12 -20.08
C ILE A 34 -11.39 14.70 -20.57
N THR A 35 -10.57 15.64 -20.92
CA THR A 35 -9.19 15.40 -21.38
C THR A 35 -8.38 14.71 -20.26
N GLU A 36 -8.46 15.22 -19.04
CA GLU A 36 -7.82 14.62 -17.88
C GLU A 36 -8.35 13.20 -17.62
N MET A 37 -9.67 12.99 -17.67
CA MET A 37 -10.25 11.66 -17.51
C MET A 37 -9.78 10.67 -18.58
N ILE A 38 -9.66 11.10 -19.83
CA ILE A 38 -9.13 10.27 -20.93
C ILE A 38 -7.66 9.95 -20.67
N TYR A 39 -6.86 10.92 -20.24
CA TYR A 39 -5.46 10.73 -19.90
C TYR A 39 -5.30 9.70 -18.77
N GLN A 40 -6.04 9.85 -17.69
CA GLN A 40 -6.02 8.92 -16.56
C GLN A 40 -6.47 7.50 -16.95
N LYS A 41 -7.49 7.39 -17.79
CA LYS A 41 -7.93 6.10 -18.33
C LYS A 41 -6.84 5.44 -19.17
N ASN A 42 -6.22 6.19 -20.09
CA ASN A 42 -5.15 5.67 -20.94
C ASN A 42 -3.94 5.22 -20.08
N LYS A 43 -3.55 6.02 -19.07
CA LYS A 43 -2.51 5.65 -18.10
C LYS A 43 -2.84 4.35 -17.38
N PHE A 44 -4.09 4.19 -16.92
CA PHE A 44 -4.55 2.97 -16.26
C PHE A 44 -4.50 1.76 -17.21
N ASP A 45 -5.00 1.90 -18.44
CA ASP A 45 -5.06 0.80 -19.42
C ASP A 45 -3.64 0.33 -19.81
N VAL A 46 -2.70 1.26 -20.00
CA VAL A 46 -1.28 0.95 -20.27
C VAL A 46 -0.66 0.20 -19.08
N ASN A 47 -0.82 0.69 -17.86
CA ASN A 47 -0.28 0.05 -16.67
C ASN A 47 -0.85 -1.35 -16.47
N LYS A 48 -2.16 -1.51 -16.66
CA LYS A 48 -2.83 -2.81 -16.60
C LYS A 48 -2.27 -3.80 -17.63
N LYS A 49 -1.99 -3.33 -18.84
CA LYS A 49 -1.37 -4.16 -19.89
C LYS A 49 0.04 -4.59 -19.48
N ILE A 50 0.86 -3.68 -18.97
CA ILE A 50 2.23 -3.98 -18.51
C ILE A 50 2.19 -5.02 -17.38
N ILE A 51 1.35 -4.83 -16.35
CA ILE A 51 1.20 -5.79 -15.24
C ILE A 51 0.83 -7.17 -15.78
N LYS A 52 -0.14 -7.25 -16.69
CA LYS A 52 -0.56 -8.51 -17.29
C LYS A 52 0.59 -9.19 -18.05
N GLU A 53 1.38 -8.43 -18.80
CA GLU A 53 2.53 -8.99 -19.53
C GLU A 53 3.63 -9.47 -18.56
N ILE A 54 3.83 -8.79 -17.42
CA ILE A 54 4.75 -9.22 -16.36
C ILE A 54 4.27 -10.54 -15.75
N ASP A 55 3.00 -10.62 -15.35
CA ASP A 55 2.39 -11.81 -14.74
C ASP A 55 2.43 -13.02 -15.67
N GLU A 56 2.20 -12.80 -16.97
CA GLU A 56 2.30 -13.83 -18.01
C GLU A 56 3.74 -14.16 -18.42
N LYS A 57 4.75 -13.53 -17.79
CA LYS A 57 6.19 -13.66 -18.15
C LYS A 57 6.51 -13.33 -19.61
N LYS A 58 5.74 -12.45 -20.21
CA LYS A 58 5.93 -11.96 -21.59
C LYS A 58 6.64 -10.60 -21.65
N PHE A 59 6.89 -9.99 -20.49
CA PHE A 59 7.60 -8.74 -20.39
C PHE A 59 9.09 -9.01 -20.22
N ASP A 60 9.91 -8.42 -21.09
CA ASP A 60 11.35 -8.67 -21.18
C ASP A 60 12.15 -7.35 -21.20
N ASP A 61 13.48 -7.48 -21.23
CA ASP A 61 14.43 -6.37 -21.28
C ASP A 61 14.27 -5.48 -22.54
N SER A 62 13.83 -6.06 -23.65
CA SER A 62 13.62 -5.31 -24.88
C SER A 62 12.46 -4.34 -24.73
N LYS A 63 11.35 -4.81 -24.18
CA LYS A 63 10.19 -3.99 -23.87
C LYS A 63 10.49 -2.95 -22.80
N PHE A 64 11.24 -3.33 -21.76
CA PHE A 64 11.68 -2.39 -20.73
C PHE A 64 12.48 -1.24 -21.31
N LYS A 65 13.45 -1.53 -22.19
CA LYS A 65 14.24 -0.52 -22.87
C LYS A 65 13.42 0.31 -23.86
N GLU A 66 12.47 -0.31 -24.55
CA GLU A 66 11.56 0.39 -25.48
C GLU A 66 10.71 1.43 -24.76
N ILE A 67 10.13 1.06 -23.62
CA ILE A 67 9.32 1.99 -22.80
C ILE A 67 10.22 3.06 -22.16
N GLY A 68 11.35 2.66 -21.58
CA GLY A 68 12.27 3.54 -20.85
C GLY A 68 13.05 4.50 -21.74
N LYS A 69 13.35 4.14 -22.98
CA LYS A 69 14.13 4.95 -23.95
C LYS A 69 15.18 5.85 -23.27
N ASN A 70 14.86 7.16 -23.12
CA ASN A 70 15.75 8.18 -22.56
C ASN A 70 15.47 8.48 -21.08
N PHE A 71 14.56 7.77 -20.42
CA PHE A 71 14.12 8.05 -19.06
C PHE A 71 14.51 6.94 -18.06
N THR A 72 15.49 6.10 -18.42
CA THR A 72 15.92 5.01 -17.53
C THR A 72 17.03 5.52 -16.61
N GLU A 73 16.79 5.43 -15.30
CA GLU A 73 17.75 5.77 -14.25
C GLU A 73 18.08 4.54 -13.40
N ASN A 74 19.26 4.55 -12.77
CA ASN A 74 19.66 3.54 -11.80
C ASN A 74 19.45 4.09 -10.39
N LEU A 75 18.63 3.41 -9.62
CA LEU A 75 18.37 3.72 -8.23
C LEU A 75 19.02 2.68 -7.31
N ILE A 76 19.55 3.11 -6.20
CA ILE A 76 20.12 2.24 -5.15
C ILE A 76 19.34 2.50 -3.86
N LEU A 77 18.59 1.50 -3.42
CA LEU A 77 17.95 1.51 -2.10
C LEU A 77 18.97 0.99 -1.07
N LYS A 78 19.22 1.77 -0.03
CA LYS A 78 20.24 1.46 1.00
C LYS A 78 19.77 0.41 2.00
N SER A 79 18.49 0.32 2.23
CA SER A 79 17.87 -0.63 3.17
C SER A 79 16.40 -0.85 2.86
N ILE A 80 15.81 -1.88 3.49
CA ILE A 80 14.36 -2.16 3.42
C ILE A 80 13.48 -1.05 4.05
N ASN A 81 14.10 -0.15 4.82
CA ASN A 81 13.43 1.00 5.44
C ASN A 81 13.82 2.32 4.76
N ASP A 82 14.37 2.27 3.55
CA ASP A 82 14.73 3.45 2.77
C ASP A 82 13.49 4.01 2.09
N ASP A 83 12.87 4.99 2.73
CA ASP A 83 11.65 5.67 2.29
C ASP A 83 11.91 7.00 1.58
N THR A 84 13.13 7.20 1.06
CA THR A 84 13.52 8.46 0.42
C THR A 84 12.80 8.73 -0.90
N MET A 85 12.36 7.69 -1.62
CA MET A 85 11.72 7.82 -2.93
C MET A 85 10.36 7.10 -2.99
N PHE A 86 10.25 5.98 -2.30
CA PHE A 86 9.04 5.15 -2.28
C PHE A 86 8.58 4.92 -0.85
N ASP A 87 7.28 4.70 -0.66
CA ASP A 87 6.76 4.33 0.66
C ASP A 87 7.34 2.99 1.14
N ASN A 88 7.30 2.78 2.46
CA ASN A 88 7.87 1.59 3.10
C ASN A 88 7.28 0.26 2.59
N ASN A 89 6.02 0.25 2.12
CA ASN A 89 5.39 -0.97 1.60
C ASN A 89 5.93 -1.27 0.21
N SER A 90 6.06 -0.26 -0.64
CA SER A 90 6.66 -0.35 -1.96
C SER A 90 8.11 -0.84 -1.88
N VAL A 91 8.91 -0.29 -0.95
CA VAL A 91 10.28 -0.78 -0.73
C VAL A 91 10.31 -2.23 -0.30
N LYS A 92 9.45 -2.67 0.62
CA LYS A 92 9.35 -4.09 1.02
C LYS A 92 8.98 -5.00 -0.13
N ILE A 93 8.09 -4.57 -1.02
CA ILE A 93 7.76 -5.31 -2.24
C ILE A 93 9.01 -5.48 -3.10
N LEU A 94 9.77 -4.40 -3.35
CA LEU A 94 11.00 -4.46 -4.15
C LEU A 94 12.02 -5.45 -3.56
N TYR A 95 12.20 -5.45 -2.24
CA TYR A 95 13.10 -6.39 -1.56
C TYR A 95 12.60 -7.85 -1.56
N SER A 96 11.32 -8.08 -1.80
CA SER A 96 10.75 -9.44 -1.90
C SER A 96 10.84 -10.06 -3.28
N LEU A 97 11.13 -9.24 -4.31
CA LEU A 97 11.16 -9.69 -5.69
C LEU A 97 12.51 -10.35 -6.05
N PRO A 98 12.49 -11.37 -6.90
CA PRO A 98 13.72 -11.98 -7.38
C PRO A 98 14.52 -11.06 -8.31
N LEU A 99 15.80 -11.35 -8.50
CA LEU A 99 16.63 -10.65 -9.48
C LEU A 99 16.05 -10.82 -10.89
N ASP A 100 16.28 -9.81 -11.72
CA ASP A 100 15.80 -9.71 -13.11
C ASP A 100 14.27 -9.68 -13.24
N SER A 101 13.53 -9.51 -12.15
CA SER A 101 12.08 -9.31 -12.21
C SER A 101 11.71 -7.84 -12.49
N PHE A 102 10.50 -7.66 -13.04
CA PHE A 102 9.91 -6.37 -13.32
C PHE A 102 8.70 -6.15 -12.42
N THR A 103 8.44 -4.91 -12.07
CA THR A 103 7.24 -4.52 -11.32
C THR A 103 6.86 -3.07 -11.60
N LEU A 104 5.61 -2.70 -11.28
CA LEU A 104 5.14 -1.33 -11.24
C LEU A 104 4.95 -0.91 -9.78
N ILE A 105 5.49 0.25 -9.43
CA ILE A 105 5.36 0.85 -8.09
C ILE A 105 4.97 2.30 -8.23
N SER A 106 4.17 2.80 -7.28
CA SER A 106 3.85 4.22 -7.18
C SER A 106 4.62 4.88 -6.04
N ASP A 107 4.92 6.18 -6.22
CA ASP A 107 5.36 7.05 -5.13
C ASP A 107 4.17 7.70 -4.41
N GLU A 108 4.46 8.57 -3.44
CA GLU A 108 3.45 9.32 -2.67
C GLU A 108 2.67 10.32 -3.54
N GLU A 109 3.27 10.81 -4.61
CA GLU A 109 2.66 11.73 -5.58
C GLU A 109 1.81 11.01 -6.63
N LYS A 110 1.67 9.67 -6.55
CA LYS A 110 0.97 8.80 -7.51
C LYS A 110 1.62 8.71 -8.89
N ASN A 111 2.91 9.05 -9.00
CA ASN A 111 3.68 8.70 -10.17
C ASN A 111 3.90 7.17 -10.19
N ILE A 112 3.90 6.58 -11.39
CA ILE A 112 4.07 5.13 -11.55
C ILE A 112 5.41 4.87 -12.21
N TYR A 113 6.20 4.03 -11.57
CA TYR A 113 7.53 3.63 -12.00
C TYR A 113 7.54 2.18 -12.41
N LEU A 114 8.04 1.91 -13.61
CA LEU A 114 8.37 0.56 -14.07
C LEU A 114 9.79 0.24 -13.64
N ILE A 115 9.95 -0.73 -12.77
CA ILE A 115 11.22 -1.07 -12.13
C ILE A 115 11.68 -2.46 -12.55
N LYS A 116 12.99 -2.59 -12.80
CA LYS A 116 13.70 -3.85 -12.94
C LYS A 116 14.67 -4.04 -11.78
N ILE A 117 14.62 -5.18 -11.11
CA ILE A 117 15.57 -5.54 -10.05
C ILE A 117 16.85 -6.06 -10.70
N LYS A 118 17.94 -5.28 -10.63
CA LYS A 118 19.22 -5.64 -11.27
C LYS A 118 20.15 -6.37 -10.33
N ASN A 119 20.21 -5.95 -9.08
CA ASN A 119 21.14 -6.49 -8.10
C ASN A 119 20.58 -6.41 -6.69
N SER A 120 20.96 -7.34 -5.86
CA SER A 120 20.69 -7.33 -4.42
C SER A 120 21.96 -7.75 -3.70
N SER A 121 22.44 -6.91 -2.82
CA SER A 121 23.60 -7.21 -1.98
C SER A 121 23.15 -7.42 -0.54
N GLN A 122 23.69 -8.43 0.11
CA GLN A 122 23.52 -8.63 1.55
C GLN A 122 24.77 -8.13 2.26
N ASN A 123 24.57 -7.25 3.24
CA ASN A 123 25.64 -6.93 4.16
C ASN A 123 25.84 -8.12 5.12
N ASN A 124 27.08 -8.54 5.28
CA ASN A 124 27.42 -9.55 6.29
C ASN A 124 27.15 -8.98 7.67
N PHE A 125 26.16 -9.52 8.37
CA PHE A 125 25.90 -9.14 9.74
C PHE A 125 26.97 -9.67 10.67
N ASN A 126 27.61 -8.79 11.41
CA ASN A 126 28.39 -9.20 12.56
C ASN A 126 27.41 -9.53 13.72
N LYS A 127 27.54 -10.73 14.31
CA LYS A 127 26.67 -11.16 15.43
C LYS A 127 26.75 -10.23 16.65
N ASN A 128 27.79 -9.42 16.74
CA ASN A 128 27.97 -8.44 17.82
C ASN A 128 27.42 -7.05 17.47
N ASP A 129 26.82 -6.88 16.28
CA ASP A 129 26.18 -5.63 15.88
C ASP A 129 24.88 -5.42 16.67
N GLU A 130 24.72 -4.24 17.22
CA GLU A 130 23.50 -3.85 17.96
C GLU A 130 22.24 -4.04 17.10
N ASN A 131 22.32 -3.77 15.80
CA ASN A 131 21.22 -3.97 14.87
C ASN A 131 20.86 -5.45 14.68
N TYR A 132 21.87 -6.34 14.70
CA TYR A 132 21.64 -7.79 14.68
C TYR A 132 20.89 -8.24 15.93
N LEU A 133 21.30 -7.77 17.11
CA LEU A 133 20.62 -8.10 18.37
C LEU A 133 19.18 -7.58 18.40
N LYS A 134 18.95 -6.35 17.93
CA LYS A 134 17.60 -5.77 17.79
C LYS A 134 16.73 -6.62 16.84
N PHE A 135 17.28 -7.03 15.72
CA PHE A 135 16.58 -7.88 14.75
C PHE A 135 16.22 -9.25 15.33
N VAL A 136 17.18 -9.92 16.01
CA VAL A 136 16.93 -11.22 16.68
C VAL A 136 15.85 -11.10 17.73
N ASN A 137 15.90 -10.04 18.55
CA ASN A 137 14.90 -9.80 19.59
C ASN A 137 13.51 -9.56 18.99
N LYS A 138 13.42 -8.78 17.91
CA LYS A 138 12.16 -8.56 17.18
C LYS A 138 11.63 -9.87 16.62
N MET A 139 12.44 -10.66 15.92
CA MET A 139 12.05 -11.95 15.36
C MET A 139 11.55 -12.93 16.44
N ASN A 140 12.21 -12.97 17.60
CA ASN A 140 11.78 -13.80 18.72
C ASN A 140 10.42 -13.35 19.28
N THR A 141 10.21 -12.04 19.41
CA THR A 141 8.94 -11.47 19.84
C THR A 141 7.81 -11.77 18.86
N ASP A 142 8.07 -11.59 17.56
CA ASP A 142 7.09 -11.88 16.51
C ASP A 142 6.72 -13.37 16.47
N LYS A 143 7.69 -14.27 16.57
CA LYS A 143 7.45 -15.72 16.67
C LYS A 143 6.61 -16.06 17.89
N ARG A 144 6.97 -15.52 19.06
CA ARG A 144 6.21 -15.73 20.29
C ARG A 144 4.75 -15.26 20.14
N THR A 145 4.56 -14.08 19.59
CA THR A 145 3.22 -13.50 19.35
C THR A 145 2.41 -14.36 18.38
N THR A 146 3.04 -14.85 17.32
CA THR A 146 2.39 -15.74 16.34
C THR A 146 1.96 -17.06 16.97
N ILE A 147 2.81 -17.67 17.79
CA ILE A 147 2.49 -18.91 18.54
C ILE A 147 1.32 -18.67 19.49
N LEU A 148 1.35 -17.58 20.27
CA LEU A 148 0.27 -17.24 21.19
C LEU A 148 -1.05 -17.02 20.45
N LYS A 149 -1.05 -16.27 19.36
CA LYS A 149 -2.25 -16.07 18.52
C LYS A 149 -2.80 -17.38 17.97
N SER A 150 -1.93 -18.28 17.51
CA SER A 150 -2.34 -19.59 17.01
C SER A 150 -2.95 -20.45 18.10
N TYR A 151 -2.39 -20.37 19.32
CA TYR A 151 -2.92 -21.07 20.49
C TYR A 151 -4.28 -20.51 20.93
N ASP A 152 -4.43 -19.19 20.95
CA ASP A 152 -5.71 -18.53 21.25
C ASP A 152 -6.80 -18.92 20.24
N LEU A 153 -6.46 -18.97 18.95
CA LEU A 153 -7.37 -19.45 17.90
C LEU A 153 -7.80 -20.90 18.15
N LEU A 154 -6.86 -21.77 18.50
CA LEU A 154 -7.14 -23.17 18.82
C LEU A 154 -8.05 -23.30 20.05
N LEU A 155 -7.80 -22.53 21.10
CA LEU A 155 -8.63 -22.50 22.31
C LEU A 155 -10.03 -21.97 21.99
N ASN A 156 -10.16 -20.88 21.25
CA ASN A 156 -11.45 -20.32 20.85
C ASN A 156 -12.28 -21.28 19.99
N ASN A 157 -11.63 -22.08 19.14
CA ASN A 157 -12.29 -23.12 18.37
C ASN A 157 -12.71 -24.34 19.22
N LYS A 158 -11.93 -24.67 20.25
CA LYS A 158 -12.17 -25.83 21.10
C LYS A 158 -13.11 -25.56 22.27
N TYR A 159 -13.09 -24.35 22.80
CA TYR A 159 -13.85 -23.96 24.00
C TYR A 159 -14.71 -22.75 23.71
N LYS A 160 -15.98 -22.85 24.13
CA LYS A 160 -16.91 -21.72 24.08
C LYS A 160 -16.68 -20.82 25.29
N VAL A 161 -16.01 -19.68 25.10
CA VAL A 161 -15.77 -18.71 26.16
C VAL A 161 -16.99 -17.81 26.31
N GLN A 162 -17.59 -17.78 27.51
CA GLN A 162 -18.64 -16.82 27.86
C GLN A 162 -18.11 -15.83 28.89
N LEU A 163 -18.06 -14.56 28.52
CA LEU A 163 -17.64 -13.49 29.43
C LEU A 163 -18.87 -12.95 30.18
N ASN A 164 -18.85 -13.02 31.50
CA ASN A 164 -19.87 -12.39 32.34
C ASN A 164 -19.50 -10.91 32.56
N GLN A 165 -20.10 -10.03 31.78
CA GLN A 165 -19.79 -8.60 31.82
C GLN A 165 -20.02 -7.99 33.21
N LYS A 166 -21.09 -8.42 33.94
CA LYS A 166 -21.36 -7.92 35.28
C LYS A 166 -20.23 -8.27 36.28
N THR A 167 -19.62 -9.45 36.14
CA THR A 167 -18.49 -9.86 36.98
C THR A 167 -17.25 -9.05 36.61
N ILE A 168 -16.98 -8.83 35.33
CA ILE A 168 -15.85 -8.00 34.89
C ILE A 168 -15.99 -6.57 35.41
N ASP A 169 -17.17 -5.98 35.32
CA ASP A 169 -17.41 -4.62 35.79
C ASP A 169 -17.25 -4.52 37.36
N ARG A 170 -17.67 -5.55 38.10
CA ARG A 170 -17.43 -5.62 39.54
C ARG A 170 -15.93 -5.66 39.86
N VAL A 171 -15.16 -6.49 39.13
CA VAL A 171 -13.70 -6.57 39.34
C VAL A 171 -13.02 -5.26 39.01
N LYS A 172 -13.37 -4.62 37.88
CA LYS A 172 -12.84 -3.30 37.52
C LYS A 172 -13.14 -2.24 38.58
N ASN A 173 -14.38 -2.21 39.07
CA ASN A 173 -14.78 -1.25 40.12
C ASN A 173 -14.08 -1.50 41.44
N TYR A 174 -13.79 -2.76 41.79
CA TYR A 174 -13.08 -3.11 42.99
C TYR A 174 -11.62 -2.67 42.97
N PHE A 175 -10.93 -2.81 41.82
CA PHE A 175 -9.52 -2.43 41.67
C PHE A 175 -9.32 -0.96 41.20
N LYS A 176 -10.38 -0.17 41.02
CA LYS A 176 -10.31 1.24 40.60
C LYS A 176 -9.30 1.49 39.46
N TRP A 177 -9.38 0.67 38.41
CA TRP A 177 -8.61 0.89 37.17
C TRP A 177 -9.33 1.90 36.27
#